data_6fcb72016a38a80d96865892df3ba01b
#
_entry.id   6fcb72016a38a80d96865892df3ba01b
#
_cell.length_a   1.000
_cell.length_b   1.000
_cell.length_c   1.000
_cell.angle_alpha   90.00
_cell.angle_beta   90.00
_cell.angle_gamma   90.00
#
_symmetry.space_group_name_H-M   'P 1'
#
loop_
_entity.id
_entity.type
_entity.pdbx_description
1 polymer ?
#
loop_
_entity_poly.entity_id
_entity_poly.type
_entity_poly.pdbx_seq_one_letter_code
_entity_poly.pdbx_strand_id
1 'polypeptide(L)'
;MERFDIAIIGSGPAGVSAALTASLRGKPPLLFGSRTLSDKITKAQRIQNYPGLPDVTGPQLRDALLHHLDVMGVPITEARVNAVYAMGDYFAIQTAAGTYEAAAVILATGVVQGKPLPGEQELLGRGVSYCATCDAPLYRGKRVAVVGTSPAAEPEAAYLAEVAASVVYFPLYSGEPRLPGTVQVRRETPTAVLGENTVQALRTGGGDYPVDGVFLLRDAMAPTQLVPGLAGDDGHVAVDARMATNLPGCFACGDAAGLPYQYIKAAGQGNVAALSAVQYLAARRQ
;
A
#
# COMPACT_ATOMS: atom_id res chain seq x y z
N MET A 1 -10.17 -19.39 8.99
CA MET A 1 -9.91 -17.94 9.03
C MET A 1 -11.24 -17.24 8.77
N GLU A 2 -11.60 -16.20 9.51
CA GLU A 2 -12.84 -15.45 9.24
C GLU A 2 -12.69 -14.64 7.96
N ARG A 3 -13.68 -14.74 7.05
CA ARG A 3 -13.68 -14.03 5.79
C ARG A 3 -14.59 -12.79 5.89
N PHE A 4 -14.02 -11.61 5.67
CA PHE A 4 -14.75 -10.37 5.63
C PHE A 4 -15.52 -10.21 4.31
N ASP A 5 -16.65 -9.51 4.32
CA ASP A 5 -17.37 -9.16 3.09
C ASP A 5 -16.52 -8.18 2.24
N ILE A 6 -15.97 -7.13 2.87
CA ILE A 6 -15.20 -6.07 2.20
C ILE A 6 -13.97 -5.73 3.04
N ALA A 7 -12.81 -5.68 2.40
CA ALA A 7 -11.61 -5.05 2.95
C ALA A 7 -11.32 -3.74 2.20
N ILE A 8 -10.93 -2.71 2.95
CA ILE A 8 -10.58 -1.38 2.41
C ILE A 8 -9.14 -1.09 2.79
N ILE A 9 -8.30 -0.78 1.80
CA ILE A 9 -6.87 -0.54 2.01
C ILE A 9 -6.58 0.93 1.83
N GLY A 10 -6.32 1.61 2.95
CA GLY A 10 -6.08 3.05 3.05
C GLY A 10 -7.19 3.77 3.77
N SER A 11 -6.82 4.58 4.77
CA SER A 11 -7.73 5.35 5.65
C SER A 11 -7.83 6.84 5.29
N GLY A 12 -7.42 7.25 4.07
CA GLY A 12 -7.64 8.60 3.57
C GLY A 12 -9.14 8.89 3.32
N PRO A 13 -9.52 10.07 2.79
CA PRO A 13 -10.93 10.45 2.57
C PRO A 13 -11.71 9.44 1.74
N ALA A 14 -11.06 8.79 0.76
CA ALA A 14 -11.68 7.75 -0.05
C ALA A 14 -12.01 6.51 0.79
N GLY A 15 -11.03 6.01 1.57
CA GLY A 15 -11.21 4.82 2.40
C GLY A 15 -12.21 5.04 3.53
N VAL A 16 -12.17 6.21 4.19
CA VAL A 16 -13.16 6.57 5.21
C VAL A 16 -14.57 6.60 4.62
N SER A 17 -14.75 7.29 3.49
CA SER A 17 -16.07 7.35 2.82
C SER A 17 -16.55 5.97 2.38
N ALA A 18 -15.66 5.12 1.87
CA ALA A 18 -15.98 3.74 1.52
C ALA A 18 -16.39 2.93 2.75
N ALA A 19 -15.67 3.07 3.86
CA ALA A 19 -15.93 2.34 5.09
C ALA A 19 -17.29 2.70 5.72
N LEU A 20 -17.58 3.99 5.81
CA LEU A 20 -18.88 4.49 6.28
C LEU A 20 -20.02 3.98 5.40
N THR A 21 -19.86 4.03 4.08
CA THR A 21 -20.87 3.57 3.13
C THR A 21 -21.10 2.06 3.22
N ALA A 22 -20.04 1.26 3.30
CA ALA A 22 -20.15 -0.19 3.46
C ALA A 22 -20.85 -0.56 4.77
N SER A 23 -20.49 0.12 5.87
CA SER A 23 -21.12 -0.09 7.18
C SER A 23 -22.62 0.24 7.15
N LEU A 24 -23.03 1.39 6.58
CA LEU A 24 -24.44 1.76 6.40
C LEU A 24 -25.22 0.75 5.56
N ARG A 25 -24.56 0.02 4.66
CA ARG A 25 -25.14 -1.04 3.85
C ARG A 25 -25.15 -2.40 4.53
N GLY A 26 -24.88 -2.47 5.84
CA GLY A 26 -24.84 -3.71 6.62
C GLY A 26 -23.67 -4.63 6.27
N LYS A 27 -22.56 -4.04 5.75
CA LYS A 27 -21.32 -4.71 5.39
C LYS A 27 -20.16 -4.10 6.18
N PRO A 28 -20.05 -4.36 7.50
CA PRO A 28 -18.94 -3.80 8.29
C PRO A 28 -17.61 -4.19 7.64
N PRO A 29 -16.80 -3.19 7.24
CA PRO A 29 -15.57 -3.46 6.49
C PRO A 29 -14.40 -3.70 7.42
N LEU A 30 -13.39 -4.43 6.92
CA LEU A 30 -12.05 -4.42 7.48
C LEU A 30 -11.28 -3.23 6.88
N LEU A 31 -11.13 -2.14 7.64
CA LEU A 31 -10.45 -0.92 7.19
C LEU A 31 -8.99 -0.93 7.64
N PHE A 32 -8.06 -1.09 6.70
CA PHE A 32 -6.62 -0.96 6.93
C PHE A 32 -6.15 0.48 6.76
N GLY A 33 -5.37 0.97 7.71
CA GLY A 33 -4.80 2.31 7.61
C GLY A 33 -4.18 2.78 8.91
N SER A 34 -4.12 4.08 9.09
CA SER A 34 -3.63 4.74 10.29
C SER A 34 -4.62 5.78 10.79
N ARG A 35 -4.68 6.01 12.09
CA ARG A 35 -5.46 7.12 12.69
C ARG A 35 -4.89 8.50 12.35
N THR A 36 -3.69 8.59 11.82
CA THR A 36 -3.20 9.84 11.22
C THR A 36 -3.86 10.15 9.87
N LEU A 37 -4.59 9.19 9.30
CA LEU A 37 -5.23 9.11 8.00
C LEU A 37 -4.24 9.24 6.84
N SER A 38 -3.76 10.43 6.56
CA SER A 38 -2.77 10.65 5.50
C SER A 38 -1.96 11.91 5.76
N ASP A 39 -0.68 11.86 5.43
CA ASP A 39 0.22 13.01 5.50
C ASP A 39 -0.25 14.19 4.64
N LYS A 40 -0.91 13.92 3.51
CA LYS A 40 -1.46 14.96 2.64
C LYS A 40 -2.53 15.77 3.37
N ILE A 41 -3.39 15.10 4.15
CA ILE A 41 -4.40 15.79 4.97
C ILE A 41 -3.70 16.60 6.05
N THR A 42 -2.85 15.99 6.86
CA THR A 42 -2.25 16.63 8.03
C THR A 42 -1.42 17.86 7.68
N LYS A 43 -0.81 17.90 6.49
CA LYS A 43 0.00 19.02 5.99
C LYS A 43 -0.81 20.12 5.31
N ALA A 44 -2.11 19.93 5.05
CA ALA A 44 -2.94 20.92 4.39
C ALA A 44 -3.23 22.09 5.35
N GLN A 45 -2.81 23.30 4.96
CA GLN A 45 -2.99 24.50 5.78
C GLN A 45 -4.44 24.99 5.76
N ARG A 46 -5.10 24.90 4.60
CA ARG A 46 -6.46 25.41 4.39
C ARG A 46 -7.20 24.62 3.32
N ILE A 47 -8.40 24.18 3.62
CA ILE A 47 -9.29 23.43 2.72
C ILE A 47 -10.64 24.18 2.68
N GLN A 48 -11.00 24.70 1.50
CA GLN A 48 -12.20 25.55 1.33
C GLN A 48 -13.23 24.95 0.37
N ASN A 49 -12.90 23.83 -0.27
CA ASN A 49 -13.73 23.18 -1.28
C ASN A 49 -14.27 21.81 -0.84
N TYR A 50 -14.39 21.60 0.48
CA TYR A 50 -15.03 20.39 1.01
C TYR A 50 -16.45 20.74 1.47
N PRO A 51 -17.50 20.33 0.74
CA PRO A 51 -18.88 20.66 1.08
C PRO A 51 -19.27 20.26 2.50
N GLY A 52 -19.87 21.18 3.24
CA GLY A 52 -20.18 21.00 4.65
C GLY A 52 -19.07 21.43 5.62
N LEU A 53 -17.86 21.68 5.12
CA LEU A 53 -16.72 22.18 5.89
C LEU A 53 -16.10 23.39 5.16
N PRO A 54 -16.64 24.60 5.33
CA PRO A 54 -16.38 25.74 4.43
C PRO A 54 -14.97 26.32 4.53
N ASP A 55 -14.28 26.12 5.66
CA ASP A 55 -12.93 26.64 5.87
C ASP A 55 -12.27 25.88 7.02
N VAL A 56 -11.57 24.80 6.71
CA VAL A 56 -10.93 23.94 7.70
C VAL A 56 -9.46 23.73 7.38
N THR A 57 -8.66 23.49 8.42
CA THR A 57 -7.30 22.99 8.27
C THR A 57 -7.31 21.47 8.02
N GLY A 58 -6.20 20.94 7.54
CA GLY A 58 -6.04 19.48 7.39
C GLY A 58 -6.27 18.70 8.69
N PRO A 59 -5.69 19.12 9.83
CA PRO A 59 -5.99 18.50 11.13
C PRO A 59 -7.49 18.50 11.48
N GLN A 60 -8.20 19.59 11.22
CA GLN A 60 -9.64 19.66 11.48
C GLN A 60 -10.45 18.71 10.57
N LEU A 61 -10.09 18.60 9.30
CA LEU A 61 -10.69 17.60 8.40
C LEU A 61 -10.42 16.19 8.88
N ARG A 62 -9.18 15.88 9.27
CA ARG A 62 -8.81 14.59 9.86
C ARG A 62 -9.68 14.26 11.06
N ASP A 63 -9.78 15.18 12.01
CA ASP A 63 -10.50 14.96 13.26
C ASP A 63 -12.01 14.76 13.00
N ALA A 64 -12.59 15.48 12.04
CA ALA A 64 -13.98 15.29 11.61
C ALA A 64 -14.21 13.89 11.00
N LEU A 65 -13.28 13.42 10.14
CA LEU A 65 -13.35 12.09 9.54
C LEU A 65 -13.18 10.96 10.56
N LEU A 66 -12.25 11.11 11.51
CA LEU A 66 -12.05 10.14 12.61
C LEU A 66 -13.27 10.09 13.52
N HIS A 67 -13.80 11.24 13.90
CA HIS A 67 -15.02 11.31 14.71
C HIS A 67 -16.20 10.60 14.04
N HIS A 68 -16.35 10.73 12.72
CA HIS A 68 -17.40 10.04 11.98
C HIS A 68 -17.22 8.51 12.00
N LEU A 69 -15.99 8.02 11.84
CA LEU A 69 -15.70 6.57 12.00
C LEU A 69 -16.03 6.08 13.41
N ASP A 70 -15.62 6.84 14.43
CA ASP A 70 -15.85 6.48 15.84
C ASP A 70 -17.38 6.46 16.16
N VAL A 71 -18.16 7.43 15.69
CA VAL A 71 -19.63 7.47 15.84
C VAL A 71 -20.30 6.27 15.17
N MET A 72 -19.81 5.85 14.02
CA MET A 72 -20.32 4.71 13.26
C MET A 72 -19.77 3.35 13.73
N GLY A 73 -18.87 3.35 14.73
CA GLY A 73 -18.26 2.13 15.24
C GLY A 73 -17.38 1.39 14.22
N VAL A 74 -16.74 2.13 13.31
CA VAL A 74 -15.85 1.55 12.28
C VAL A 74 -14.39 1.66 12.74
N PRO A 75 -13.77 0.56 13.20
CA PRO A 75 -12.38 0.59 13.65
C PRO A 75 -11.41 0.65 12.46
N ILE A 76 -10.27 1.29 12.68
CA ILE A 76 -9.11 1.23 11.79
C ILE A 76 -8.18 0.11 12.29
N THR A 77 -7.86 -0.83 11.42
CA THR A 77 -6.83 -1.84 11.64
C THR A 77 -5.48 -1.23 11.28
N GLU A 78 -4.69 -0.88 12.29
CA GLU A 78 -3.36 -0.29 12.10
C GLU A 78 -2.35 -1.37 11.69
N ALA A 79 -2.50 -1.85 10.47
CA ALA A 79 -1.59 -2.80 9.85
C ALA A 79 -1.29 -2.37 8.40
N ARG A 80 -0.03 -2.48 8.03
CA ARG A 80 0.38 -2.25 6.64
C ARG A 80 0.06 -3.49 5.81
N VAL A 81 -0.69 -3.29 4.73
CA VAL A 81 -0.91 -4.33 3.73
C VAL A 81 0.28 -4.36 2.78
N ASN A 82 0.91 -5.53 2.66
CA ASN A 82 2.12 -5.74 1.86
C ASN A 82 1.83 -6.38 0.50
N ALA A 83 0.76 -7.18 0.42
CA ALA A 83 0.30 -7.79 -0.84
C ALA A 83 -1.18 -8.16 -0.74
N VAL A 84 -1.85 -8.19 -1.91
CA VAL A 84 -3.22 -8.67 -2.06
C VAL A 84 -3.27 -9.62 -3.25
N TYR A 85 -3.67 -10.85 -3.01
CA TYR A 85 -3.76 -11.87 -4.05
C TYR A 85 -5.21 -12.21 -4.35
N ALA A 86 -5.58 -12.15 -5.62
CA ALA A 86 -6.88 -12.62 -6.10
C ALA A 86 -6.85 -14.16 -6.14
N MET A 87 -7.66 -14.79 -5.28
CA MET A 87 -7.73 -16.25 -5.12
C MET A 87 -8.96 -16.86 -5.77
N GLY A 88 -9.53 -16.18 -6.77
CA GLY A 88 -10.75 -16.57 -7.47
C GLY A 88 -12.00 -16.03 -6.81
N ASP A 89 -12.46 -16.61 -5.74
CA ASP A 89 -13.69 -16.21 -5.03
C ASP A 89 -13.45 -15.28 -3.83
N TYR A 90 -12.20 -14.99 -3.48
CA TYR A 90 -11.80 -14.09 -2.41
C TYR A 90 -10.43 -13.47 -2.69
N PHE A 91 -10.06 -12.53 -1.85
CA PHE A 91 -8.74 -11.91 -1.82
C PHE A 91 -8.03 -12.29 -0.53
N ALA A 92 -6.78 -12.76 -0.65
CA ALA A 92 -5.87 -12.94 0.46
C ALA A 92 -5.05 -11.66 0.65
N ILE A 93 -5.14 -11.06 1.84
CA ILE A 93 -4.53 -9.78 2.18
C ILE A 93 -3.42 -10.03 3.18
N GLN A 94 -2.18 -9.80 2.78
CA GLN A 94 -1.00 -10.05 3.61
C GLN A 94 -0.55 -8.80 4.35
N THR A 95 -0.29 -8.96 5.63
CA THR A 95 0.32 -7.96 6.51
C THR A 95 1.46 -8.60 7.32
N ALA A 96 2.27 -7.80 8.01
CA ALA A 96 3.28 -8.32 8.93
C ALA A 96 2.66 -9.11 10.11
N ALA A 97 1.42 -8.78 10.50
CA ALA A 97 0.71 -9.45 11.61
C ALA A 97 0.00 -10.75 11.20
N GLY A 98 -0.12 -11.03 9.90
CA GLY A 98 -0.77 -12.22 9.38
C GLY A 98 -1.55 -11.96 8.09
N THR A 99 -2.32 -12.98 7.67
CA THR A 99 -3.14 -12.94 6.46
C THR A 99 -4.61 -12.79 6.84
N TYR A 100 -5.32 -11.95 6.09
CA TYR A 100 -6.77 -11.75 6.18
C TYR A 100 -7.43 -12.17 4.87
N GLU A 101 -8.72 -12.48 4.91
CA GLU A 101 -9.49 -12.83 3.72
C GLU A 101 -10.69 -11.89 3.57
N ALA A 102 -10.97 -11.47 2.32
CA ALA A 102 -12.16 -10.68 2.00
C ALA A 102 -12.75 -11.10 0.65
N ALA A 103 -14.08 -11.07 0.55
CA ALA A 103 -14.77 -11.39 -0.70
C ALA A 103 -14.67 -10.26 -1.75
N ALA A 104 -14.46 -9.02 -1.30
CA ALA A 104 -14.19 -7.87 -2.15
C ALA A 104 -13.12 -6.96 -1.50
N VAL A 105 -12.36 -6.23 -2.33
CA VAL A 105 -11.32 -5.30 -1.90
C VAL A 105 -11.52 -3.93 -2.54
N ILE A 106 -11.33 -2.87 -1.75
CA ILE A 106 -11.34 -1.47 -2.21
C ILE A 106 -9.95 -0.87 -1.95
N LEU A 107 -9.26 -0.49 -3.02
CA LEU A 107 -7.95 0.14 -2.96
C LEU A 107 -8.13 1.66 -2.85
N ALA A 108 -7.90 2.20 -1.67
CA ALA A 108 -7.95 3.62 -1.33
C ALA A 108 -6.58 4.17 -0.90
N THR A 109 -5.52 3.58 -1.47
CA THR A 109 -4.12 3.76 -1.06
C THR A 109 -3.52 5.13 -1.40
N GLY A 110 -4.25 5.93 -2.17
CA GLY A 110 -3.74 7.21 -2.67
C GLY A 110 -2.69 7.02 -3.76
N VAL A 111 -1.88 8.06 -4.00
CA VAL A 111 -0.76 8.03 -4.96
C VAL A 111 0.54 7.86 -4.21
N VAL A 112 1.34 6.94 -4.69
CA VAL A 112 2.73 6.75 -4.25
C VAL A 112 3.62 7.64 -5.10
N GLN A 113 4.41 8.48 -4.46
CA GLN A 113 5.45 9.24 -5.15
C GLN A 113 6.68 8.36 -5.37
N GLY A 114 7.08 8.19 -6.62
CA GLY A 114 8.27 7.47 -7.03
C GLY A 114 8.00 6.49 -8.18
N LYS A 115 8.74 6.63 -9.27
CA LYS A 115 8.73 5.65 -10.35
C LYS A 115 9.39 4.36 -9.87
N PRO A 116 8.90 3.19 -10.29
CA PRO A 116 9.62 1.94 -10.09
C PRO A 116 11.03 2.04 -10.66
N LEU A 117 11.98 1.36 -10.04
CA LEU A 117 13.31 1.22 -10.62
C LEU A 117 13.22 0.35 -11.90
N PRO A 118 13.99 0.67 -12.94
CA PRO A 118 14.16 -0.26 -14.06
C PRO A 118 14.52 -1.66 -13.57
N GLY A 119 13.87 -2.71 -14.09
CA GLY A 119 14.03 -4.10 -13.66
C GLY A 119 13.23 -4.51 -12.42
N GLU A 120 12.64 -3.55 -11.70
CA GLU A 120 11.91 -3.83 -10.47
C GLU A 120 10.66 -4.69 -10.71
N GLN A 121 9.83 -4.32 -11.68
CA GLN A 121 8.59 -5.04 -11.97
C GLN A 121 8.85 -6.37 -12.67
N GLU A 122 9.80 -6.40 -13.57
CA GLU A 122 10.20 -7.58 -14.33
C GLU A 122 10.75 -8.68 -13.42
N LEU A 123 11.41 -8.29 -12.33
CA LEU A 123 12.06 -9.22 -11.39
C LEU A 123 11.27 -9.40 -10.08
N LEU A 124 10.07 -8.84 -9.98
CA LEU A 124 9.20 -9.05 -8.82
C LEU A 124 8.87 -10.54 -8.62
N GLY A 125 9.06 -11.04 -7.40
CA GLY A 125 8.96 -12.46 -7.07
C GLY A 125 10.11 -13.33 -7.62
N ARG A 126 11.04 -12.74 -8.37
CA ARG A 126 12.24 -13.39 -8.90
C ARG A 126 13.52 -12.74 -8.38
N GLY A 127 13.47 -12.32 -7.13
CA GLY A 127 14.57 -11.65 -6.43
C GLY A 127 14.23 -10.25 -5.95
N VAL A 128 13.22 -9.58 -6.51
CA VAL A 128 12.66 -8.35 -5.94
C VAL A 128 11.52 -8.69 -4.99
N SER A 129 11.50 -8.05 -3.83
CA SER A 129 10.44 -8.16 -2.83
C SER A 129 10.11 -6.79 -2.23
N TYR A 130 8.85 -6.64 -1.76
CA TYR A 130 8.36 -5.48 -1.03
C TYR A 130 8.08 -5.78 0.45
N CYS A 131 8.31 -7.03 0.91
CA CYS A 131 7.98 -7.49 2.25
C CYS A 131 9.08 -8.39 2.79
N ALA A 132 9.88 -7.90 3.72
CA ALA A 132 10.90 -8.72 4.36
C ALA A 132 10.27 -9.85 5.19
N THR A 133 9.24 -9.56 5.97
CA THR A 133 8.55 -10.58 6.79
C THR A 133 8.02 -11.74 5.95
N CYS A 134 7.54 -11.46 4.72
CA CYS A 134 6.99 -12.50 3.82
C CYS A 134 8.09 -13.38 3.21
N ASP A 135 9.14 -12.76 2.72
CA ASP A 135 10.07 -13.40 1.79
C ASP A 135 11.48 -13.66 2.38
N ALA A 136 11.83 -13.11 3.55
CA ALA A 136 13.15 -13.31 4.15
C ALA A 136 13.57 -14.80 4.25
N PRO A 137 12.68 -15.76 4.58
CA PRO A 137 13.05 -17.17 4.63
C PRO A 137 13.63 -17.71 3.31
N LEU A 138 13.24 -17.17 2.15
CA LEU A 138 13.73 -17.55 0.82
C LEU A 138 15.18 -17.08 0.56
N TYR A 139 15.66 -16.13 1.39
CA TYR A 139 16.98 -15.52 1.27
C TYR A 139 17.95 -15.97 2.36
N ARG A 140 17.67 -17.08 3.03
CA ARG A 140 18.58 -17.67 4.01
C ARG A 140 19.94 -17.98 3.36
N GLY A 141 21.00 -17.40 3.95
CA GLY A 141 22.36 -17.56 3.46
C GLY A 141 22.69 -16.87 2.15
N LYS A 142 21.81 -15.98 1.65
CA LYS A 142 22.00 -15.19 0.42
C LYS A 142 22.40 -13.74 0.74
N ARG A 143 22.88 -13.03 -0.27
CA ARG A 143 23.23 -11.61 -0.20
C ARG A 143 22.01 -10.80 -0.59
N VAL A 144 21.61 -9.81 0.21
CA VAL A 144 20.47 -8.97 -0.10
C VAL A 144 20.80 -7.48 0.00
N ALA A 145 20.18 -6.69 -0.88
CA ALA A 145 20.12 -5.26 -0.77
C ALA A 145 18.74 -4.85 -0.24
N VAL A 146 18.73 -3.83 0.62
CA VAL A 146 17.50 -3.25 1.16
C VAL A 146 17.50 -1.77 0.84
N VAL A 147 16.44 -1.29 0.19
CA VAL A 147 16.23 0.13 -0.09
C VAL A 147 15.09 0.61 0.81
N GLY A 148 15.38 1.48 1.77
CA GLY A 148 14.41 2.02 2.71
C GLY A 148 14.09 3.49 2.40
N THR A 149 12.81 3.84 2.24
CA THR A 149 12.40 5.23 1.99
C THR A 149 12.10 6.02 3.27
N SER A 150 12.03 5.34 4.42
CA SER A 150 11.89 5.95 5.74
C SER A 150 12.51 5.07 6.83
N PRO A 151 12.64 5.58 8.08
CA PRO A 151 13.08 4.77 9.22
C PRO A 151 12.20 3.54 9.52
N ALA A 152 10.95 3.51 9.04
CA ALA A 152 10.06 2.36 9.20
C ALA A 152 10.57 1.09 8.51
N ALA A 153 11.52 1.21 7.57
CA ALA A 153 12.17 0.07 6.91
C ALA A 153 13.28 -0.57 7.77
N GLU A 154 13.78 0.10 8.79
CA GLU A 154 14.93 -0.37 9.60
C GLU A 154 14.66 -1.68 10.34
N PRO A 155 13.49 -1.89 11.00
CA PRO A 155 13.20 -3.17 11.65
C PRO A 155 13.16 -4.36 10.66
N GLU A 156 12.65 -4.12 9.44
CA GLU A 156 12.62 -5.16 8.40
C GLU A 156 14.03 -5.47 7.86
N ALA A 157 14.90 -4.46 7.74
CA ALA A 157 16.30 -4.65 7.37
C ALA A 157 17.09 -5.39 8.47
N ALA A 158 16.82 -5.11 9.73
CA ALA A 158 17.40 -5.81 10.86
C ALA A 158 16.99 -7.29 10.87
N TYR A 159 15.71 -7.58 10.63
CA TYR A 159 15.23 -8.97 10.51
C TYR A 159 15.88 -9.72 9.34
N LEU A 160 16.05 -9.07 8.19
CA LEU A 160 16.80 -9.67 7.08
C LEU A 160 18.23 -10.01 7.44
N ALA A 161 18.89 -9.21 8.28
CA ALA A 161 20.26 -9.47 8.73
C ALA A 161 20.37 -10.68 9.66
N GLU A 162 19.29 -11.15 10.26
CA GLU A 162 19.26 -12.40 11.05
C GLU A 162 19.18 -13.64 10.15
N VAL A 163 18.71 -13.48 8.91
CA VAL A 163 18.39 -14.59 8.00
C VAL A 163 19.37 -14.68 6.84
N ALA A 164 19.72 -13.57 6.23
CA ALA A 164 20.60 -13.49 5.06
C ALA A 164 22.08 -13.64 5.44
N ALA A 165 22.92 -13.99 4.46
CA ALA A 165 24.38 -14.03 4.66
C ALA A 165 24.98 -12.62 4.81
N SER A 166 24.43 -11.65 4.08
CA SER A 166 24.81 -10.25 4.18
C SER A 166 23.67 -9.32 3.74
N VAL A 167 23.61 -8.15 4.37
CA VAL A 167 22.64 -7.10 4.06
C VAL A 167 23.37 -5.80 3.79
N VAL A 168 23.06 -5.18 2.63
CA VAL A 168 23.48 -3.81 2.32
C VAL A 168 22.22 -2.95 2.32
N TYR A 169 22.20 -1.89 3.13
CA TYR A 169 21.05 -0.99 3.31
C TYR A 169 21.30 0.36 2.65
N PHE A 170 20.33 0.81 1.84
CA PHE A 170 20.35 2.08 1.13
C PHE A 170 19.22 2.97 1.67
N PRO A 171 19.48 3.84 2.66
CA PRO A 171 18.51 4.79 3.15
C PRO A 171 18.29 5.91 2.13
N LEU A 172 17.04 6.13 1.71
CA LEU A 172 16.60 7.26 0.88
C LEU A 172 15.95 8.37 1.72
N TYR A 173 16.31 8.46 2.98
CA TYR A 173 15.85 9.47 3.94
C TYR A 173 17.04 10.11 4.67
N SER A 174 16.81 11.25 5.30
CA SER A 174 17.80 11.95 6.12
C SER A 174 17.88 11.34 7.53
N GLY A 175 19.03 11.45 8.19
CA GLY A 175 19.30 10.89 9.51
C GLY A 175 20.14 9.60 9.47
N GLU A 176 20.68 9.20 10.61
CA GLU A 176 21.48 7.97 10.72
C GLU A 176 20.56 6.77 10.99
N PRO A 177 20.62 5.70 10.16
CA PRO A 177 19.86 4.49 10.40
C PRO A 177 20.28 3.79 11.71
N ARG A 178 19.29 3.30 12.45
CA ARG A 178 19.51 2.53 13.68
C ARG A 178 19.48 1.04 13.37
N LEU A 179 20.58 0.53 12.83
CA LEU A 179 20.68 -0.84 12.35
C LEU A 179 21.80 -1.60 13.11
N PRO A 180 21.71 -2.95 13.20
CA PRO A 180 22.79 -3.78 13.71
C PRO A 180 24.09 -3.56 12.92
N GLY A 181 25.24 -3.66 13.58
CA GLY A 181 26.56 -3.50 12.94
C GLY A 181 26.88 -4.52 11.84
N THR A 182 26.06 -5.57 11.73
CA THR A 182 26.13 -6.58 10.65
C THR A 182 25.53 -6.06 9.33
N VAL A 183 24.77 -4.96 9.35
CA VAL A 183 24.18 -4.33 8.16
C VAL A 183 25.12 -3.26 7.63
N GLN A 184 25.50 -3.36 6.36
CA GLN A 184 26.32 -2.36 5.70
C GLN A 184 25.42 -1.23 5.19
N VAL A 185 25.60 -0.01 5.69
CA VAL A 185 24.86 1.16 5.21
C VAL A 185 25.63 1.85 4.08
N ARG A 186 24.93 2.16 2.97
CA ARG A 186 25.45 2.90 1.81
C ARG A 186 24.50 4.05 1.45
N ARG A 187 25.02 5.26 1.37
CA ARG A 187 24.24 6.46 1.05
C ARG A 187 24.32 6.78 -0.45
N GLU A 188 23.99 5.79 -1.24
CA GLU A 188 23.94 5.89 -2.69
C GLU A 188 22.50 5.71 -3.15
N THR A 189 22.13 6.39 -4.24
CA THR A 189 20.79 6.27 -4.81
C THR A 189 20.74 5.09 -5.76
N PRO A 190 19.89 4.09 -5.51
CA PRO A 190 19.62 3.01 -6.45
C PRO A 190 19.01 3.54 -7.74
N THR A 191 19.44 3.01 -8.87
CA THR A 191 19.03 3.45 -10.21
C THR A 191 18.41 2.33 -11.05
N ALA A 192 18.72 1.06 -10.78
CA ALA A 192 18.11 -0.09 -11.46
C ALA A 192 18.31 -1.38 -10.65
N VAL A 193 17.42 -2.34 -10.83
CA VAL A 193 17.62 -3.74 -10.43
C VAL A 193 18.05 -4.52 -11.67
N LEU A 194 19.14 -5.25 -11.57
CA LEU A 194 19.74 -5.97 -12.68
C LEU A 194 19.54 -7.47 -12.54
N GLY A 195 19.28 -8.11 -13.67
CA GLY A 195 19.14 -9.56 -13.81
C GLY A 195 18.31 -9.93 -15.03
N GLU A 196 18.48 -11.14 -15.52
CA GLU A 196 17.67 -11.67 -16.64
C GLU A 196 16.46 -12.46 -16.14
N ASN A 197 16.72 -13.58 -15.47
CA ASN A 197 15.67 -14.45 -14.91
C ASN A 197 15.43 -14.22 -13.41
N THR A 198 16.49 -13.84 -12.70
CA THR A 198 16.46 -13.51 -11.27
C THR A 198 17.36 -12.30 -11.02
N VAL A 199 17.20 -11.65 -9.87
CA VAL A 199 18.09 -10.57 -9.45
C VAL A 199 19.54 -11.05 -9.39
N GLN A 200 20.44 -10.23 -9.93
CA GLN A 200 21.90 -10.45 -9.92
C GLN A 200 22.64 -9.28 -9.26
N ALA A 201 22.11 -8.07 -9.36
CA ALA A 201 22.72 -6.91 -8.71
C ALA A 201 21.70 -5.77 -8.51
N LEU A 202 22.01 -4.86 -7.59
CA LEU A 202 21.41 -3.52 -7.49
C LEU A 202 22.40 -2.50 -8.03
N ARG A 203 22.00 -1.71 -9.01
CA ARG A 203 22.77 -0.59 -9.57
C ARG A 203 22.52 0.68 -8.80
N THR A 204 23.58 1.41 -8.52
CA THR A 204 23.56 2.73 -7.89
C THR A 204 24.41 3.72 -8.69
N GLY A 205 24.45 4.98 -8.25
CA GLY A 205 25.38 5.96 -8.79
C GLY A 205 26.87 5.64 -8.54
N GLY A 206 27.18 4.80 -7.55
CA GLY A 206 28.55 4.39 -7.20
C GLY A 206 28.98 3.06 -7.81
N GLY A 207 28.09 2.34 -8.48
CA GLY A 207 28.38 1.05 -9.11
C GLY A 207 27.32 -0.03 -8.87
N ASP A 208 27.62 -1.25 -9.29
CA ASP A 208 26.74 -2.39 -9.16
C ASP A 208 27.09 -3.19 -7.90
N TYR A 209 26.07 -3.47 -7.08
CA TYR A 209 26.16 -4.31 -5.89
C TYR A 209 25.65 -5.72 -6.21
N PRO A 210 26.53 -6.73 -6.34
CA PRO A 210 26.11 -8.11 -6.60
C PRO A 210 25.29 -8.65 -5.42
N VAL A 211 24.00 -8.94 -5.65
CA VAL A 211 23.06 -9.46 -4.65
C VAL A 211 22.14 -10.49 -5.28
N ASP A 212 21.59 -11.36 -4.43
CA ASP A 212 20.68 -12.42 -4.83
C ASP A 212 19.21 -12.00 -4.63
N GLY A 213 19.00 -10.85 -3.94
CA GLY A 213 17.69 -10.26 -3.74
C GLY A 213 17.75 -8.76 -3.42
N VAL A 214 16.69 -8.06 -3.79
CA VAL A 214 16.49 -6.62 -3.52
C VAL A 214 15.15 -6.42 -2.84
N PHE A 215 15.17 -5.89 -1.62
CA PHE A 215 13.99 -5.54 -0.85
C PHE A 215 13.75 -4.03 -0.96
N LEU A 216 12.65 -3.65 -1.58
CA LEU A 216 12.25 -2.26 -1.76
C LEU A 216 11.19 -1.88 -0.73
N LEU A 217 11.63 -1.42 0.44
CA LEU A 217 10.78 -1.13 1.59
C LEU A 217 10.35 0.34 1.56
N ARG A 218 9.24 0.60 0.88
CA ARG A 218 8.65 1.93 0.72
C ARG A 218 7.48 2.12 1.70
N ASP A 219 7.25 3.34 2.16
CA ASP A 219 6.13 3.66 3.06
C ASP A 219 4.77 3.42 2.41
N ALA A 220 4.71 3.58 1.10
CA ALA A 220 3.53 3.26 0.31
C ALA A 220 3.95 2.51 -0.96
N MET A 221 3.15 1.54 -1.39
CA MET A 221 3.32 0.80 -2.63
C MET A 221 2.30 1.27 -3.66
N ALA A 222 2.70 1.31 -4.93
CA ALA A 222 1.73 1.54 -5.99
C ALA A 222 0.66 0.43 -5.96
N PRO A 223 -0.61 0.76 -6.18
CA PRO A 223 -1.69 -0.24 -6.16
C PRO A 223 -1.43 -1.43 -7.10
N THR A 224 -0.82 -1.17 -8.25
CA THR A 224 -0.43 -2.20 -9.24
C THR A 224 0.69 -3.12 -8.75
N GLN A 225 1.50 -2.67 -7.80
CA GLN A 225 2.51 -3.49 -7.12
C GLN A 225 1.89 -4.28 -5.95
N LEU A 226 0.88 -3.67 -5.29
CA LEU A 226 0.18 -4.29 -4.18
C LEU A 226 -0.69 -5.48 -4.63
N VAL A 227 -1.30 -5.38 -5.82
CA VAL A 227 -2.22 -6.39 -6.36
C VAL A 227 -1.69 -6.90 -7.70
N PRO A 228 -1.05 -8.07 -7.75
CA PRO A 228 -0.59 -8.67 -9.00
C PRO A 228 -1.72 -8.83 -10.03
N GLY A 229 -1.46 -8.47 -11.28
CA GLY A 229 -2.44 -8.54 -12.37
C GLY A 229 -3.41 -7.36 -12.44
N LEU A 230 -3.30 -6.38 -11.55
CA LEU A 230 -4.11 -5.17 -11.61
C LEU A 230 -3.68 -4.29 -12.78
N ALA A 231 -4.64 -3.91 -13.64
CA ALA A 231 -4.38 -2.98 -14.73
C ALA A 231 -4.20 -1.55 -14.22
N GLY A 232 -3.21 -0.86 -14.76
CA GLY A 232 -2.93 0.53 -14.42
C GLY A 232 -2.38 1.31 -15.60
N ASP A 233 -2.49 2.64 -15.50
CA ASP A 233 -1.95 3.60 -16.45
C ASP A 233 -1.33 4.77 -15.69
N ASP A 234 -0.12 5.17 -16.08
CA ASP A 234 0.63 6.29 -15.49
C ASP A 234 0.64 6.31 -13.94
N GLY A 235 0.84 5.14 -13.32
CA GLY A 235 0.91 4.98 -11.86
C GLY A 235 -0.44 4.97 -11.14
N HIS A 236 -1.55 4.98 -11.87
CA HIS A 236 -2.92 4.88 -11.35
C HIS A 236 -3.55 3.54 -11.71
N VAL A 237 -4.58 3.17 -10.98
CA VAL A 237 -5.40 1.99 -11.29
C VAL A 237 -6.43 2.35 -12.34
N ALA A 238 -6.49 1.57 -13.40
CA ALA A 238 -7.55 1.70 -14.40
C ALA A 238 -8.89 1.24 -13.81
N VAL A 239 -9.87 2.14 -13.79
CA VAL A 239 -11.23 1.87 -13.27
C VAL A 239 -12.30 2.37 -14.22
N ASP A 240 -13.46 1.73 -14.17
CA ASP A 240 -14.66 2.21 -14.84
C ASP A 240 -15.41 3.28 -14.00
N ALA A 241 -16.56 3.75 -14.49
CA ALA A 241 -17.40 4.73 -13.78
C ALA A 241 -17.97 4.22 -12.45
N ARG A 242 -17.92 2.91 -12.20
CA ARG A 242 -18.33 2.25 -10.98
C ARG A 242 -17.16 1.97 -10.04
N MET A 243 -15.99 2.50 -10.34
CA MET A 243 -14.73 2.25 -9.63
C MET A 243 -14.27 0.79 -9.68
N ALA A 244 -14.81 -0.03 -10.59
CA ALA A 244 -14.40 -1.42 -10.77
C ALA A 244 -13.11 -1.50 -11.59
N THR A 245 -12.22 -2.39 -11.18
CA THR A 245 -10.96 -2.70 -11.88
C THR A 245 -11.15 -3.86 -12.86
N ASN A 246 -10.06 -4.27 -13.53
CA ASN A 246 -10.06 -5.47 -14.36
C ASN A 246 -10.18 -6.79 -13.55
N LEU A 247 -9.98 -6.74 -12.23
CA LEU A 247 -10.09 -7.92 -11.36
C LEU A 247 -11.48 -7.95 -10.70
N PRO A 248 -12.31 -8.99 -10.94
CA PRO A 248 -13.64 -9.07 -10.35
C PRO A 248 -13.61 -9.01 -8.82
N GLY A 249 -14.40 -8.11 -8.22
CA GLY A 249 -14.42 -7.88 -6.77
C GLY A 249 -13.32 -6.94 -6.24
N CYS A 250 -12.43 -6.46 -7.11
CA CYS A 250 -11.45 -5.44 -6.78
C CYS A 250 -11.88 -4.08 -7.33
N PHE A 251 -11.89 -3.08 -6.47
CA PHE A 251 -12.26 -1.69 -6.78
C PHE A 251 -11.13 -0.76 -6.39
N ALA A 252 -11.02 0.41 -7.03
CA ALA A 252 -10.07 1.43 -6.62
C ALA A 252 -10.69 2.82 -6.64
N CYS A 253 -10.26 3.69 -5.72
CA CYS A 253 -10.86 5.01 -5.56
C CYS A 253 -9.87 6.05 -5.00
N GLY A 254 -10.26 7.30 -5.09
CA GLY A 254 -9.45 8.43 -4.67
C GLY A 254 -8.28 8.69 -5.62
N ASP A 255 -7.16 9.14 -5.08
CA ASP A 255 -6.00 9.47 -5.89
C ASP A 255 -5.41 8.22 -6.59
N ALA A 256 -5.63 7.03 -6.05
CA ALA A 256 -5.21 5.78 -6.67
C ALA A 256 -5.86 5.55 -8.05
N ALA A 257 -7.06 6.09 -8.27
CA ALA A 257 -7.80 6.01 -9.52
C ALA A 257 -7.60 7.24 -10.44
N GLY A 258 -6.57 8.05 -10.20
CA GLY A 258 -6.16 9.14 -11.10
C GLY A 258 -6.55 10.54 -10.65
N LEU A 259 -6.26 11.50 -11.53
CA LEU A 259 -6.52 12.94 -11.35
C LEU A 259 -8.04 13.27 -11.43
N PRO A 260 -8.46 14.46 -10.88
CA PRO A 260 -7.69 15.38 -10.05
C PRO A 260 -7.54 14.90 -8.62
N TYR A 261 -6.45 15.27 -7.94
CA TYR A 261 -6.22 14.93 -6.53
C TYR A 261 -6.97 15.93 -5.63
N GLN A 262 -8.19 15.58 -5.25
CA GLN A 262 -9.08 16.40 -4.44
C GLN A 262 -9.71 15.56 -3.33
N TYR A 263 -9.77 16.09 -2.10
CA TYR A 263 -10.35 15.36 -0.96
C TYR A 263 -11.81 14.99 -1.19
N ILE A 264 -12.59 15.90 -1.77
CA ILE A 264 -14.01 15.64 -2.06
C ILE A 264 -14.23 14.64 -3.19
N LYS A 265 -13.38 14.67 -4.25
CA LYS A 265 -13.41 13.66 -5.32
C LYS A 265 -13.07 12.29 -4.73
N ALA A 266 -12.04 12.22 -3.87
CA ALA A 266 -11.64 10.98 -3.22
C ALA A 266 -12.78 10.42 -2.35
N ALA A 267 -13.44 11.25 -1.55
CA ALA A 267 -14.59 10.84 -0.75
C ALA A 267 -15.75 10.35 -1.63
N GLY A 268 -16.08 11.07 -2.70
CA GLY A 268 -17.14 10.68 -3.64
C GLY A 268 -16.85 9.34 -4.32
N GLN A 269 -15.64 9.12 -4.79
CA GLN A 269 -15.23 7.84 -5.39
C GLN A 269 -15.23 6.69 -4.37
N GLY A 270 -14.87 6.95 -3.11
CA GLY A 270 -14.96 5.95 -2.04
C GLY A 270 -16.40 5.48 -1.81
N ASN A 271 -17.37 6.40 -1.81
CA ASN A 271 -18.78 6.05 -1.75
C ASN A 271 -19.22 5.18 -2.94
N VAL A 272 -18.85 5.54 -4.17
CA VAL A 272 -19.18 4.76 -5.38
C VAL A 272 -18.56 3.37 -5.33
N ALA A 273 -17.28 3.25 -4.94
CA ALA A 273 -16.59 1.98 -4.84
C ALA A 273 -17.27 1.04 -3.82
N ALA A 274 -17.67 1.56 -2.67
CA ALA A 274 -18.37 0.76 -1.65
C ALA A 274 -19.74 0.27 -2.12
N LEU A 275 -20.54 1.13 -2.77
CA LEU A 275 -21.82 0.73 -3.33
C LEU A 275 -21.66 -0.33 -4.42
N SER A 276 -20.64 -0.21 -5.26
CA SER A 276 -20.29 -1.18 -6.29
C SER A 276 -19.85 -2.52 -5.70
N ALA A 277 -19.01 -2.50 -4.64
CA ALA A 277 -18.62 -3.70 -3.92
C ALA A 277 -19.82 -4.42 -3.27
N VAL A 278 -20.72 -3.68 -2.64
CA VAL A 278 -21.96 -4.24 -2.07
C VAL A 278 -22.82 -4.90 -3.15
N GLN A 279 -22.95 -4.26 -4.32
CA GLN A 279 -23.71 -4.80 -5.45
C GLN A 279 -23.04 -6.07 -6.02
N TYR A 280 -21.73 -6.08 -6.15
CA TYR A 280 -20.96 -7.25 -6.56
C TYR A 280 -21.21 -8.45 -5.63
N LEU A 281 -21.15 -8.21 -4.31
CA LEU A 281 -21.41 -9.26 -3.32
C LEU A 281 -22.84 -9.79 -3.36
N ALA A 282 -23.83 -8.93 -3.62
CA ALA A 282 -25.23 -9.34 -3.77
C ALA A 282 -25.43 -10.25 -4.99
N ALA A 283 -24.79 -9.94 -6.12
CA ALA A 283 -24.88 -10.74 -7.34
C ALA A 283 -24.26 -12.14 -7.21
N ARG A 284 -23.30 -12.31 -6.31
CA ARG A 284 -22.65 -13.63 -6.07
C ARG A 284 -23.43 -14.56 -5.15
N ARG A 285 -24.45 -14.05 -4.47
CA ARG A 285 -25.31 -14.86 -3.58
C ARG A 285 -26.52 -15.47 -4.30
N GLN A 286 -26.72 -15.09 -5.55
CA GLN A 286 -27.72 -15.66 -6.47
C GLN A 286 -27.10 -16.78 -7.30
#